data_66b50c5d38c600c69058f53e40f89103
#
_entry.id   66b50c5d38c600c69058f53e40f89103
#
_cell.length_a   1.000
_cell.length_b   1.000
_cell.length_c   1.000
_cell.angle_alpha   90.00
_cell.angle_beta   90.00
_cell.angle_gamma   90.00
#
_symmetry.space_group_name_H-M   'P 1'
#
loop_
_entity.id
_entity.type
_entity.pdbx_description
1 polymer ?
#
loop_
_entity_poly.entity_id
_entity_poly.type
_entity_poly.pdbx_seq_one_letter_code
_entity_poly.pdbx_strand_id
1 'polypeptide(L)'
;MANPNVGMMYPVFAPIATHTDGSLPTYGTGFVIQEARNATVNREYQNNPLYGDDRIVDDDNGMTGLTISFESTGLSDSDRVKLLGEEAYGSTAQWVSDNETPWGGFGYIRRMRDNGTKKFEAWITLKIKFQEETMTTATKEGSITWNTPTLNGRAAGLYVDSSDKLRFQMHQTFATISAAKNFLNTMLNVSTTPVITT
;
A
#
# COMPACT_ATOMS: atom_id res chain seq x y z
N MET A 1 -24.78 11.96 -4.53
CA MET A 1 -25.04 10.93 -3.50
C MET A 1 -23.72 10.43 -2.98
N ALA A 2 -23.62 10.17 -1.67
CA ALA A 2 -22.38 9.61 -1.10
C ALA A 2 -22.21 8.15 -1.57
N ASN A 3 -21.02 7.79 -2.04
CA ASN A 3 -20.68 6.43 -2.46
C ASN A 3 -20.01 5.70 -1.27
N PRO A 4 -20.76 4.96 -0.44
CA PRO A 4 -20.19 4.30 0.73
C PRO A 4 -19.21 3.22 0.28
N ASN A 5 -18.03 3.21 0.92
CA ASN A 5 -17.02 2.19 0.73
C ASN A 5 -17.22 1.05 1.71
N VAL A 6 -17.05 -0.19 1.24
CA VAL A 6 -17.21 -1.40 2.05
C VAL A 6 -15.98 -2.29 1.86
N GLY A 7 -15.10 -2.27 2.86
CA GLY A 7 -13.98 -3.19 2.95
C GLY A 7 -12.88 -3.01 1.90
N MET A 8 -11.70 -3.51 2.27
CA MET A 8 -10.54 -3.66 1.40
C MET A 8 -10.38 -5.13 1.02
N MET A 9 -9.85 -5.40 -0.16
CA MET A 9 -9.55 -6.75 -0.63
C MET A 9 -8.37 -6.76 -1.58
N TYR A 10 -7.74 -7.90 -1.72
CA TYR A 10 -6.68 -8.17 -2.69
C TYR A 10 -5.50 -7.19 -2.54
N PRO A 11 -4.85 -7.10 -1.35
CA PRO A 11 -3.65 -6.31 -1.19
C PRO A 11 -2.49 -6.98 -1.94
N VAL A 12 -1.78 -6.16 -2.70
CA VAL A 12 -0.66 -6.59 -3.55
C VAL A 12 0.53 -5.70 -3.27
N PHE A 13 1.71 -6.28 -3.19
CA PHE A 13 2.98 -5.56 -3.13
C PHE A 13 3.91 -6.03 -4.23
N ALA A 14 4.67 -5.10 -4.79
CA ALA A 14 5.72 -5.40 -5.76
C ALA A 14 6.93 -4.49 -5.53
N PRO A 15 8.14 -5.04 -5.36
CA PRO A 15 9.34 -4.23 -5.22
C PRO A 15 9.60 -3.43 -6.50
N ILE A 16 10.13 -2.22 -6.38
CA ILE A 16 10.55 -1.42 -7.52
C ILE A 16 11.84 -2.02 -8.09
N ALA A 17 11.82 -2.39 -9.37
CA ALA A 17 12.98 -2.86 -10.08
C ALA A 17 13.80 -1.68 -10.63
N THR A 18 13.13 -0.74 -11.30
CA THR A 18 13.76 0.47 -11.84
C THR A 18 12.79 1.65 -11.79
N HIS A 19 13.35 2.83 -11.59
CA HIS A 19 12.61 4.09 -11.70
C HIS A 19 13.50 5.14 -12.32
N THR A 20 12.94 5.88 -13.26
CA THR A 20 13.55 7.08 -13.86
C THR A 20 12.53 8.19 -13.80
N ASP A 21 12.95 9.39 -13.39
CA ASP A 21 12.08 10.56 -13.35
C ASP A 21 11.45 10.83 -14.72
N GLY A 22 10.18 11.20 -14.71
CA GLY A 22 9.38 11.37 -15.93
C GLY A 22 8.69 10.10 -16.43
N SER A 23 8.77 8.98 -15.71
CA SER A 23 8.08 7.74 -16.05
C SER A 23 7.51 7.02 -14.83
N LEU A 24 6.52 6.15 -15.04
CA LEU A 24 6.06 5.23 -14.00
C LEU A 24 7.18 4.24 -13.63
N PRO A 25 7.32 3.85 -12.35
CA PRO A 25 8.27 2.84 -11.95
C PRO A 25 7.96 1.47 -12.60
N THR A 26 9.01 0.73 -12.90
CA THR A 26 8.90 -0.67 -13.30
C THR A 26 8.99 -1.52 -12.04
N TYR A 27 8.08 -2.46 -11.88
CA TYR A 27 8.05 -3.32 -10.71
C TYR A 27 8.63 -4.71 -11.02
N GLY A 28 9.35 -5.26 -10.06
CA GLY A 28 9.74 -6.66 -10.03
C GLY A 28 8.53 -7.57 -9.84
N THR A 29 8.76 -8.85 -9.55
CA THR A 29 7.66 -9.80 -9.35
C THR A 29 6.84 -9.44 -8.13
N GLY A 30 5.58 -9.04 -8.38
CA GLY A 30 4.62 -8.73 -7.33
C GLY A 30 3.98 -9.99 -6.74
N PHE A 31 3.46 -9.86 -5.53
CA PHE A 31 2.75 -10.93 -4.84
C PHE A 31 1.54 -10.38 -4.08
N VAL A 32 0.57 -11.26 -3.81
CA VAL A 32 -0.62 -10.96 -3.03
C VAL A 32 -0.30 -11.17 -1.56
N ILE A 33 -0.49 -10.15 -0.73
CA ILE A 33 -0.40 -10.29 0.73
C ILE A 33 -1.71 -10.95 1.20
N GLN A 34 -1.60 -12.05 1.93
CA GLN A 34 -2.78 -12.80 2.34
C GLN A 34 -3.56 -12.06 3.44
N GLU A 35 -4.88 -12.18 3.38
CA GLU A 35 -5.83 -11.88 4.45
C GLU A 35 -5.72 -10.49 5.08
N ALA A 36 -5.94 -9.47 4.26
CA ALA A 36 -6.07 -8.09 4.74
C ALA A 36 -7.29 -7.91 5.65
N ARG A 37 -7.08 -7.29 6.79
CA ARG A 37 -8.17 -6.88 7.71
C ARG A 37 -8.56 -5.43 7.49
N ASN A 38 -7.58 -4.54 7.48
CA ASN A 38 -7.82 -3.10 7.40
C ASN A 38 -6.66 -2.38 6.70
N ALA A 39 -6.95 -1.24 6.08
CA ALA A 39 -5.94 -0.27 5.67
C ALA A 39 -6.48 1.14 5.89
N THR A 40 -5.69 1.94 6.54
CA THR A 40 -5.95 3.37 6.74
C THR A 40 -4.93 4.16 5.94
N VAL A 41 -5.43 5.06 5.11
CA VAL A 41 -4.58 5.92 4.27
C VAL A 41 -4.72 7.35 4.75
N ASN A 42 -3.62 7.93 5.23
CA ASN A 42 -3.54 9.30 5.68
C ASN A 42 -2.71 10.12 4.69
N ARG A 43 -3.26 11.25 4.26
CA ARG A 43 -2.57 12.22 3.41
C ARG A 43 -2.03 13.33 4.28
N GLU A 44 -0.76 13.64 4.13
CA GLU A 44 -0.07 14.71 4.83
C GLU A 44 -0.05 15.95 3.95
N TYR A 45 -0.52 17.07 4.47
CA TYR A 45 -0.54 18.36 3.80
C TYR A 45 0.30 19.35 4.60
N GLN A 46 1.02 20.21 3.89
CA GLN A 46 1.67 21.35 4.47
C GLN A 46 0.85 22.59 4.16
N ASN A 47 0.43 23.30 5.18
CA ASN A 47 -0.29 24.56 5.06
C ASN A 47 0.71 25.70 5.31
N ASN A 48 0.88 26.60 4.36
CA ASN A 48 1.72 27.78 4.48
C ASN A 48 0.85 29.03 4.24
N PRO A 49 0.07 29.48 5.25
CA PRO A 49 -0.78 30.64 5.09
C PRO A 49 0.04 31.92 5.00
N LEU A 50 -0.24 32.73 4.01
CA LEU A 50 0.24 34.10 3.89
C LEU A 50 -0.76 35.03 4.58
N TYR A 51 -0.31 35.76 5.59
CA TYR A 51 -1.11 36.74 6.34
C TYR A 51 -0.90 38.16 5.80
N GLY A 52 -1.98 38.91 5.67
CA GLY A 52 -2.00 40.33 5.37
C GLY A 52 -3.18 41.00 6.07
N ASP A 53 -2.96 42.13 6.74
CA ASP A 53 -3.98 42.88 7.49
C ASP A 53 -4.79 42.02 8.49
N ASP A 54 -4.10 41.19 9.30
CA ASP A 54 -4.66 40.27 10.30
C ASP A 54 -5.61 39.18 9.73
N ARG A 55 -5.53 38.91 8.43
CA ARG A 55 -6.28 37.83 7.75
C ARG A 55 -5.39 36.98 6.85
N ILE A 56 -5.81 35.76 6.60
CA ILE A 56 -5.19 34.90 5.58
C ILE A 56 -5.52 35.49 4.21
N VAL A 57 -4.50 35.87 3.45
CA VAL A 57 -4.62 36.41 2.08
C VAL A 57 -4.46 35.29 1.05
N ASP A 58 -3.59 34.31 1.35
CA ASP A 58 -3.33 33.16 0.48
C ASP A 58 -2.87 31.97 1.33
N ASP A 59 -3.05 30.74 0.84
CA ASP A 59 -2.63 29.52 1.52
C ASP A 59 -2.08 28.52 0.48
N ASP A 60 -0.77 28.28 0.52
CA ASP A 60 -0.14 27.23 -0.27
C ASP A 60 -0.28 25.89 0.44
N ASN A 61 -1.29 25.13 0.01
CA ASN A 61 -1.67 23.85 0.58
C ASN A 61 -1.22 22.69 -0.34
N GLY A 62 0.02 22.24 -0.17
CA GLY A 62 0.62 21.15 -0.93
C GLY A 62 0.56 19.81 -0.17
N MET A 63 0.28 18.70 -0.88
CA MET A 63 0.45 17.35 -0.34
C MET A 63 1.93 17.02 -0.25
N THR A 64 2.43 16.75 0.96
CA THR A 64 3.85 16.49 1.23
C THR A 64 4.18 15.02 1.44
N GLY A 65 3.18 14.21 1.81
CA GLY A 65 3.38 12.80 2.11
C GLY A 65 2.08 12.00 2.13
N LEU A 66 2.26 10.70 2.21
CA LEU A 66 1.19 9.74 2.36
C LEU A 66 1.67 8.61 3.25
N THR A 67 0.89 8.29 4.27
CA THR A 67 1.12 7.14 5.14
C THR A 67 -0.02 6.14 5.03
N ILE A 68 0.32 4.86 5.06
CA ILE A 68 -0.65 3.75 5.02
C ILE A 68 -0.38 2.85 6.22
N SER A 69 -1.37 2.73 7.10
CA SER A 69 -1.38 1.68 8.12
C SER A 69 -2.17 0.50 7.58
N PHE A 70 -1.53 -0.64 7.45
CA PHE A 70 -2.08 -1.87 6.89
C PHE A 70 -2.03 -3.00 7.92
N GLU A 71 -3.18 -3.60 8.19
CA GLU A 71 -3.33 -4.72 9.12
C GLU A 71 -3.63 -6.00 8.34
N SER A 72 -2.88 -7.07 8.62
CA SER A 72 -3.07 -8.39 8.04
C SER A 72 -3.29 -9.43 9.16
N THR A 73 -3.90 -10.57 8.86
CA THR A 73 -4.08 -11.66 9.85
C THR A 73 -2.77 -12.37 10.17
N GLY A 74 -1.78 -12.28 9.29
CA GLY A 74 -0.44 -12.84 9.48
C GLY A 74 0.43 -12.54 8.26
N LEU A 75 1.74 -12.58 8.46
CA LEU A 75 2.74 -12.49 7.40
C LEU A 75 3.55 -13.79 7.40
N SER A 76 3.69 -14.41 6.23
CA SER A 76 4.63 -15.53 6.08
C SER A 76 6.08 -15.02 6.10
N ASP A 77 7.03 -15.89 6.44
CA ASP A 77 8.45 -15.55 6.41
C ASP A 77 8.87 -15.06 5.01
N SER A 78 8.32 -15.67 3.95
CA SER A 78 8.53 -15.24 2.57
C SER A 78 8.00 -13.81 2.30
N ASP A 79 6.89 -13.43 2.92
CA ASP A 79 6.33 -12.07 2.78
C ASP A 79 7.15 -11.07 3.58
N ARG A 80 7.65 -11.44 4.75
CA ARG A 80 8.55 -10.63 5.57
C ARG A 80 9.84 -10.28 4.82
N VAL A 81 10.49 -11.28 4.22
CA VAL A 81 11.68 -11.08 3.40
C VAL A 81 11.41 -10.08 2.27
N LYS A 82 10.31 -10.24 1.53
CA LYS A 82 10.00 -9.39 0.37
C LYS A 82 9.47 -8.00 0.72
N LEU A 83 8.76 -7.87 1.84
CA LEU A 83 8.07 -6.64 2.22
C LEU A 83 8.91 -5.78 3.15
N LEU A 84 9.60 -6.41 4.11
CA LEU A 84 10.36 -5.75 5.17
C LEU A 84 11.88 -5.79 4.94
N GLY A 85 12.34 -6.58 3.96
CA GLY A 85 13.77 -6.74 3.68
C GLY A 85 14.48 -7.62 4.70
N GLU A 86 13.78 -8.49 5.42
CA GLU A 86 14.42 -9.47 6.29
C GLU A 86 15.32 -10.40 5.48
N GLU A 87 16.44 -10.82 6.06
CA GLU A 87 17.35 -11.72 5.39
C GLU A 87 16.86 -13.17 5.48
N ALA A 88 16.84 -13.87 4.35
CA ALA A 88 16.49 -15.27 4.32
C ALA A 88 17.70 -16.13 4.72
N TYR A 89 17.55 -16.93 5.79
CA TYR A 89 18.55 -17.91 6.22
C TYR A 89 17.93 -19.31 6.22
N GLY A 90 18.19 -20.07 5.19
CA GLY A 90 17.51 -21.34 4.95
C GLY A 90 16.01 -21.15 4.75
N SER A 91 15.20 -21.70 5.66
CA SER A 91 13.74 -21.55 5.67
C SER A 91 13.24 -20.51 6.68
N THR A 92 14.12 -19.71 7.26
CA THR A 92 13.79 -18.70 8.27
C THR A 92 14.01 -17.29 7.75
N ALA A 93 13.27 -16.32 8.27
CA ALA A 93 13.50 -14.92 8.07
C ALA A 93 14.22 -14.34 9.30
N GLN A 94 15.21 -13.46 9.10
CA GLN A 94 16.03 -12.90 10.16
C GLN A 94 16.16 -11.39 10.04
N TRP A 95 16.06 -10.71 11.18
CA TRP A 95 16.44 -9.30 11.28
C TRP A 95 17.95 -9.19 11.48
N VAL A 96 18.61 -8.49 10.57
CA VAL A 96 20.03 -8.16 10.67
C VAL A 96 20.20 -6.65 10.82
N SER A 97 21.35 -6.21 11.32
CA SER A 97 21.60 -4.79 11.67
C SER A 97 21.55 -3.84 10.48
N ASP A 98 21.73 -4.33 9.28
CA ASP A 98 21.78 -3.61 8.02
C ASP A 98 20.62 -3.95 7.07
N ASN A 99 19.52 -4.47 7.61
CA ASN A 99 18.30 -4.70 6.83
C ASN A 99 17.84 -3.42 6.12
N GLU A 100 17.73 -3.50 4.80
CA GLU A 100 17.20 -2.42 3.99
C GLU A 100 15.81 -2.79 3.44
N THR A 101 14.78 -2.14 3.97
CA THR A 101 13.41 -2.33 3.48
C THR A 101 13.30 -1.88 2.03
N PRO A 102 12.80 -2.73 1.12
CA PRO A 102 12.70 -2.38 -0.29
C PRO A 102 11.61 -1.32 -0.53
N TRP A 103 11.88 -0.42 -1.46
CA TRP A 103 10.85 0.41 -2.04
C TRP A 103 9.98 -0.44 -2.96
N GLY A 104 8.65 -0.28 -2.87
CA GLY A 104 7.72 -1.02 -3.71
C GLY A 104 6.47 -0.24 -4.06
N GLY A 105 5.66 -0.80 -4.94
CA GLY A 105 4.30 -0.39 -5.18
C GLY A 105 3.34 -1.21 -4.32
N PHE A 106 2.33 -0.58 -3.77
CA PHE A 106 1.29 -1.23 -2.99
C PHE A 106 -0.08 -0.97 -3.60
N GLY A 107 -0.78 -2.03 -3.92
CA GLY A 107 -2.12 -1.97 -4.52
C GLY A 107 -3.17 -2.69 -3.69
N TYR A 108 -4.40 -2.22 -3.75
CA TYR A 108 -5.56 -2.86 -3.14
C TYR A 108 -6.84 -2.50 -3.88
N ILE A 109 -7.88 -3.30 -3.68
CA ILE A 109 -9.20 -3.06 -4.25
C ILE A 109 -10.16 -2.66 -3.14
N ARG A 110 -10.93 -1.60 -3.39
CA ARG A 110 -12.00 -1.12 -2.54
C ARG A 110 -13.35 -1.35 -3.21
N ARG A 111 -14.28 -1.93 -2.48
CA ARG A 111 -15.65 -2.06 -2.97
C ARG A 111 -16.43 -0.78 -2.68
N MET A 112 -17.14 -0.28 -3.70
CA MET A 112 -18.01 0.88 -3.57
C MET A 112 -19.40 0.59 -4.16
N ARG A 113 -20.37 1.41 -3.81
CA ARG A 113 -21.68 1.46 -4.47
C ARG A 113 -21.84 2.79 -5.16
N ASP A 114 -22.16 2.74 -6.44
CA ASP A 114 -22.49 3.91 -7.25
C ASP A 114 -23.91 3.76 -7.79
N ASN A 115 -24.84 4.62 -7.33
CA ASN A 115 -26.25 4.57 -7.67
C ASN A 115 -26.88 3.17 -7.53
N GLY A 116 -26.58 2.46 -6.41
CA GLY A 116 -27.06 1.11 -6.15
C GLY A 116 -26.25 0.00 -6.85
N THR A 117 -25.43 0.31 -7.83
CA THR A 117 -24.58 -0.65 -8.54
C THR A 117 -23.28 -0.88 -7.81
N LYS A 118 -22.87 -2.14 -7.67
CA LYS A 118 -21.55 -2.50 -7.11
C LYS A 118 -20.45 -2.16 -8.11
N LYS A 119 -19.43 -1.40 -7.67
CA LYS A 119 -18.20 -1.09 -8.41
C LYS A 119 -16.99 -1.39 -7.56
N PHE A 120 -15.84 -1.47 -8.21
CA PHE A 120 -14.55 -1.82 -7.59
C PHE A 120 -13.53 -0.78 -8.00
N GLU A 121 -12.93 -0.11 -7.02
CA GLU A 121 -11.82 0.80 -7.24
C GLU A 121 -10.50 0.08 -6.93
N ALA A 122 -9.63 0.01 -7.91
CA ALA A 122 -8.26 -0.42 -7.72
C ALA A 122 -7.39 0.81 -7.43
N TRP A 123 -6.72 0.80 -6.30
CA TRP A 123 -5.81 1.83 -5.84
C TRP A 123 -4.38 1.32 -5.88
N ILE A 124 -3.45 2.15 -6.33
CA ILE A 124 -2.01 1.85 -6.35
C ILE A 124 -1.26 3.04 -5.74
N THR A 125 -0.49 2.77 -4.70
CA THR A 125 0.53 3.67 -4.18
C THR A 125 1.83 3.37 -4.91
N LEU A 126 2.40 4.35 -5.59
CA LEU A 126 3.48 4.14 -6.56
C LEU A 126 4.81 3.78 -5.94
N LYS A 127 5.15 4.40 -4.80
CA LYS A 127 6.42 4.16 -4.10
C LYS A 127 6.19 4.24 -2.60
N ILE A 128 6.36 3.11 -1.92
CA ILE A 128 6.12 2.97 -0.48
C ILE A 128 7.16 2.03 0.14
N LYS A 129 7.57 2.31 1.36
CA LYS A 129 8.31 1.39 2.23
C LYS A 129 7.44 1.04 3.43
N PHE A 130 7.42 -0.23 3.82
CA PHE A 130 6.71 -0.70 5.00
C PHE A 130 7.68 -0.99 6.14
N GLN A 131 7.23 -0.70 7.34
CA GLN A 131 7.87 -1.08 8.59
C GLN A 131 6.84 -1.82 9.46
N GLU A 132 7.27 -2.87 10.13
CA GLU A 132 6.40 -3.57 11.08
C GLU A 132 6.34 -2.76 12.38
N GLU A 133 5.14 -2.57 12.91
CA GLU A 133 4.94 -2.01 14.23
C GLU A 133 5.32 -3.02 15.33
N THR A 134 5.42 -2.55 16.57
CA THR A 134 5.70 -3.38 17.73
C THR A 134 4.77 -4.59 17.79
N MET A 135 5.33 -5.78 17.76
CA MET A 135 4.57 -7.01 17.92
C MET A 135 4.28 -7.24 19.42
N THR A 136 3.01 -7.26 19.78
CA THR A 136 2.59 -7.61 21.15
C THR A 136 2.07 -9.04 21.14
N THR A 137 2.67 -9.90 21.95
CA THR A 137 2.21 -11.27 22.14
C THR A 137 1.64 -11.45 23.55
N ALA A 138 0.43 -11.98 23.65
CA ALA A 138 -0.19 -12.32 24.94
C ALA A 138 -0.33 -13.83 25.10
N THR A 139 -0.15 -14.33 26.32
CA THR A 139 -0.42 -15.72 26.66
C THR A 139 -1.93 -15.97 26.66
N LYS A 140 -2.32 -17.19 26.28
CA LYS A 140 -3.73 -17.60 26.26
C LYS A 140 -4.26 -17.73 27.70
N GLU A 141 -5.08 -16.78 28.11
CA GLU A 141 -5.82 -16.84 29.39
C GLU A 141 -7.32 -16.97 29.11
N GLY A 142 -7.82 -18.20 29.04
CA GLY A 142 -9.27 -18.48 28.96
C GLY A 142 -9.97 -18.13 27.66
N SER A 143 -9.67 -16.98 27.03
CA SER A 143 -10.15 -16.55 25.72
C SER A 143 -9.00 -16.38 24.73
N ILE A 144 -9.26 -16.64 23.44
CA ILE A 144 -8.27 -16.43 22.36
C ILE A 144 -8.32 -14.97 21.92
N THR A 145 -7.26 -14.22 22.18
CA THR A 145 -7.06 -12.90 21.60
C THR A 145 -6.16 -13.04 20.39
N TRP A 146 -6.66 -12.67 19.22
CA TRP A 146 -5.88 -12.68 17.97
C TRP A 146 -5.05 -11.40 17.88
N ASN A 147 -3.74 -11.56 17.88
CA ASN A 147 -2.82 -10.46 17.56
C ASN A 147 -2.55 -10.46 16.06
N THR A 148 -2.79 -9.33 15.44
CA THR A 148 -2.61 -9.15 13.99
C THR A 148 -1.48 -8.15 13.75
N PRO A 149 -0.50 -8.48 12.90
CA PRO A 149 0.59 -7.56 12.60
C PRO A 149 0.07 -6.32 11.86
N THR A 150 0.55 -5.16 12.29
CA THR A 150 0.30 -3.87 11.64
C THR A 150 1.57 -3.40 10.97
N LEU A 151 1.46 -3.07 9.70
CA LEU A 151 2.52 -2.52 8.88
C LEU A 151 2.25 -1.03 8.64
N ASN A 152 3.20 -0.20 8.97
CA ASN A 152 3.17 1.22 8.66
C ASN A 152 4.01 1.50 7.41
N GLY A 153 3.34 1.96 6.36
CA GLY A 153 3.96 2.34 5.11
C GLY A 153 4.08 3.84 4.98
N ARG A 154 5.25 4.32 4.57
CA ARG A 154 5.47 5.71 4.18
C ARG A 154 5.72 5.78 2.69
N ALA A 155 4.87 6.53 1.99
CA ALA A 155 4.99 6.72 0.56
C ALA A 155 5.81 7.97 0.23
N ALA A 156 6.59 7.87 -0.84
CA ALA A 156 7.29 8.99 -1.45
C ALA A 156 6.62 9.36 -2.78
N GLY A 157 6.53 10.66 -3.06
CA GLY A 157 6.04 11.12 -4.36
C GLY A 157 7.05 10.85 -5.47
N LEU A 158 6.54 10.63 -6.67
CA LEU A 158 7.32 10.40 -7.89
C LEU A 158 6.93 11.37 -8.98
N TYR A 159 7.92 11.82 -9.75
CA TYR A 159 7.69 12.49 -11.04
C TYR A 159 7.48 11.40 -12.09
N VAL A 160 6.25 11.27 -12.60
CA VAL A 160 5.89 10.22 -13.57
C VAL A 160 5.65 10.77 -14.99
N ASP A 161 5.69 12.07 -15.11
CA ASP A 161 5.56 12.79 -16.40
C ASP A 161 6.32 14.13 -16.32
N SER A 162 6.28 14.90 -17.40
CA SER A 162 6.93 16.23 -17.50
C SER A 162 6.17 17.37 -16.82
N SER A 163 5.16 17.07 -15.97
CA SER A 163 4.29 18.10 -15.37
C SER A 163 4.81 18.70 -14.06
N ASP A 164 6.02 18.38 -13.62
CA ASP A 164 6.62 18.77 -12.35
C ASP A 164 5.73 18.54 -11.11
N LYS A 165 4.79 17.57 -11.21
CA LYS A 165 3.87 17.24 -10.12
C LYS A 165 4.23 15.89 -9.51
N LEU A 166 4.43 15.88 -8.20
CA LEU A 166 4.62 14.66 -7.43
C LEU A 166 3.32 13.84 -7.39
N ARG A 167 3.40 12.59 -7.78
CA ARG A 167 2.29 11.64 -7.74
C ARG A 167 2.58 10.57 -6.70
N PHE A 168 1.64 10.37 -5.78
CA PHE A 168 1.74 9.37 -4.70
C PHE A 168 0.89 8.15 -4.99
N GLN A 169 -0.34 8.37 -5.47
CA GLN A 169 -1.32 7.32 -5.72
C GLN A 169 -2.04 7.53 -7.04
N MET A 170 -2.47 6.42 -7.62
CA MET A 170 -3.39 6.39 -8.75
C MET A 170 -4.54 5.42 -8.45
N HIS A 171 -5.68 5.62 -9.06
CA HIS A 171 -6.82 4.73 -8.93
C HIS A 171 -7.64 4.67 -10.22
N GLN A 172 -8.35 3.55 -10.39
CA GLN A 172 -9.29 3.35 -11.49
C GLN A 172 -10.48 2.53 -11.01
N THR A 173 -11.67 2.87 -11.51
CA THR A 173 -12.93 2.21 -11.16
C THR A 173 -13.32 1.20 -12.23
N PHE A 174 -13.76 0.02 -11.79
CA PHE A 174 -14.15 -1.11 -12.63
C PHE A 174 -15.55 -1.62 -12.26
N ALA A 175 -16.25 -2.19 -13.25
CA ALA A 175 -17.55 -2.82 -13.04
C ALA A 175 -17.42 -4.20 -12.37
N THR A 176 -16.30 -4.89 -12.54
CA THR A 176 -16.08 -6.25 -12.02
C THR A 176 -14.79 -6.34 -11.20
N ILE A 177 -14.80 -7.24 -10.22
CA ILE A 177 -13.60 -7.50 -9.39
C ILE A 177 -12.45 -8.09 -10.22
N SER A 178 -12.77 -8.92 -11.24
CA SER A 178 -11.76 -9.51 -12.11
C SER A 178 -11.01 -8.46 -12.92
N ALA A 179 -11.71 -7.45 -13.45
CA ALA A 179 -11.06 -6.35 -14.16
C ALA A 179 -10.16 -5.51 -13.23
N ALA A 180 -10.61 -5.24 -12.00
CA ALA A 180 -9.81 -4.55 -10.99
C ALA A 180 -8.55 -5.35 -10.59
N LYS A 181 -8.66 -6.67 -10.41
CA LYS A 181 -7.51 -7.55 -10.15
C LYS A 181 -6.53 -7.56 -11.32
N ASN A 182 -7.03 -7.72 -12.55
CA ASN A 182 -6.19 -7.71 -13.74
C ASN A 182 -5.42 -6.41 -13.89
N PHE A 183 -6.05 -5.28 -13.60
CA PHE A 183 -5.37 -3.98 -13.58
C PHE A 183 -4.22 -3.95 -12.57
N LEU A 184 -4.45 -4.36 -11.31
CA LEU A 184 -3.39 -4.43 -10.31
C LEU A 184 -2.27 -5.39 -10.71
N ASN A 185 -2.63 -6.57 -11.22
CA ASN A 185 -1.65 -7.58 -11.65
C ASN A 185 -0.77 -7.08 -12.80
N THR A 186 -1.37 -6.39 -13.76
CA THR A 186 -0.62 -5.79 -14.88
C THR A 186 0.31 -4.67 -14.39
N MET A 187 -0.21 -3.77 -13.57
CA MET A 187 0.55 -2.61 -13.10
C MET A 187 1.68 -2.99 -12.12
N LEU A 188 1.44 -3.97 -11.25
CA LEU A 188 2.38 -4.41 -10.21
C LEU A 188 3.07 -5.75 -10.56
N ASN A 189 3.01 -6.16 -11.82
CA ASN A 189 3.69 -7.37 -12.33
C ASN A 189 3.47 -8.62 -11.46
N VAL A 190 2.19 -8.83 -11.04
CA VAL A 190 1.84 -10.00 -10.22
C VAL A 190 1.65 -11.22 -11.10
N SER A 191 2.42 -12.27 -10.84
CA SER A 191 2.23 -13.55 -11.50
C SER A 191 0.90 -14.17 -11.06
N THR A 192 0.00 -14.40 -12.01
CA THR A 192 -1.30 -15.05 -11.78
C THR A 192 -1.22 -16.57 -11.80
N THR A 193 -0.01 -17.13 -11.87
CA THR A 193 0.17 -18.58 -11.82
C THR A 193 -0.23 -19.08 -10.43
N PRO A 194 -1.27 -19.92 -10.28
CA PRO A 194 -1.58 -20.49 -9.00
C PRO A 194 -0.40 -21.34 -8.54
N VAL A 195 0.15 -21.04 -7.36
CA VAL A 195 1.08 -21.94 -6.69
C VAL A 195 0.28 -23.18 -6.32
N ILE A 196 0.38 -24.22 -7.12
CA ILE A 196 -0.15 -25.53 -6.77
C ILE A 196 0.79 -26.06 -5.67
N THR A 197 0.41 -25.88 -4.42
CA THR A 197 1.02 -26.61 -3.32
C THR A 197 0.57 -28.06 -3.41
N THR A 198 1.44 -28.92 -3.90
CA THR A 198 1.32 -30.40 -3.78
C THR A 198 1.68 -30.84 -2.37
#